data_487ec117c087171df07399a55da4719e
#
_entry.id   487ec117c087171df07399a55da4719e
#
_cell.length_a   1.000
_cell.length_b   1.000
_cell.length_c   1.000
_cell.angle_alpha   90.00
_cell.angle_beta   90.00
_cell.angle_gamma   90.00
#
_symmetry.space_group_name_H-M   'P 1'
#
loop_
_entity.id
_entity.type
_entity.pdbx_description
1 polymer ?
#
loop_
_entity_poly.entity_id
_entity_poly.type
_entity_poly.pdbx_seq_one_letter_code
_entity_poly.pdbx_strand_id
1 'polypeptide(L)'
;MPSSASAASSAAETRPLTGRTALISGVSRRRGIGYGVATALGALGADVFLHHYRPHDLAQPTGADDLDAVRAGVRAVQAPGTRLGDRSADLRDPDTIEPLLDAATALTGRLDILVCNQAMSGTDGSIYDMTADRLDAHWQANARASLLLTAGFARRRRRELGGDDAVAARPGDRGGSLGPFSAPTGHVIWMTSGQAHGAMRGEVAYATSKAALAGITRTVAAELLEVGLVLNTVNPGPVNTGYLDPETTDRDLSEHLAWLPTTPFGRVGGIEDPARLIAWLCSDAGSWVVGQVLTTDGGFSLR
;
A
#
# COMPACT_ATOMS: atom_id res chain seq x y z
N MET A 1 -11.48 -38.30 45.21
CA MET A 1 -11.31 -36.95 44.77
C MET A 1 -10.22 -36.88 43.74
N PRO A 2 -10.47 -36.90 42.40
CA PRO A 2 -9.43 -36.65 41.42
C PRO A 2 -9.34 -35.14 41.16
N SER A 3 -8.09 -34.68 41.28
CA SER A 3 -7.67 -33.30 41.00
C SER A 3 -7.89 -32.96 39.53
N SER A 4 -8.69 -31.95 39.23
CA SER A 4 -8.85 -31.36 37.92
C SER A 4 -7.66 -30.47 37.66
N ALA A 5 -6.63 -30.99 36.97
CA ALA A 5 -5.61 -30.18 36.35
C ALA A 5 -6.24 -29.48 35.13
N SER A 6 -6.55 -28.18 35.28
CA SER A 6 -6.95 -27.28 34.20
C SER A 6 -5.75 -27.14 33.24
N ALA A 7 -5.83 -27.82 32.11
CA ALA A 7 -4.93 -27.54 30.97
C ALA A 7 -5.35 -26.19 30.37
N ALA A 8 -4.70 -25.13 30.80
CA ALA A 8 -4.69 -23.87 30.05
C ALA A 8 -3.92 -24.13 28.74
N SER A 9 -4.64 -24.50 27.69
CA SER A 9 -4.14 -24.46 26.31
C SER A 9 -3.85 -22.98 26.00
N SER A 10 -2.58 -22.60 26.02
CA SER A 10 -2.15 -21.35 25.41
C SER A 10 -2.45 -21.50 23.91
N ALA A 11 -3.52 -20.86 23.44
CA ALA A 11 -3.72 -20.64 22.03
C ALA A 11 -2.47 -19.86 21.56
N ALA A 12 -1.55 -20.56 20.87
CA ALA A 12 -0.46 -19.91 20.17
C ALA A 12 -1.14 -18.90 19.23
N GLU A 13 -0.87 -17.61 19.43
CA GLU A 13 -1.38 -16.57 18.54
C GLU A 13 -0.99 -16.97 17.11
N THR A 14 -1.98 -17.38 16.32
CA THR A 14 -1.77 -17.74 14.93
C THR A 14 -1.39 -16.46 14.19
N ARG A 15 -0.14 -16.37 13.75
CA ARG A 15 0.36 -15.24 12.95
C ARG A 15 0.15 -15.58 11.48
N PRO A 16 -0.92 -15.08 10.85
CA PRO A 16 -1.37 -15.51 9.53
C PRO A 16 -0.40 -15.20 8.40
N LEU A 17 0.58 -14.32 8.62
CA LEU A 17 1.55 -13.92 7.61
C LEU A 17 2.95 -14.52 7.85
N THR A 18 3.08 -15.49 8.75
CA THR A 18 4.37 -16.16 9.00
C THR A 18 4.91 -16.79 7.72
N GLY A 19 6.18 -16.51 7.40
CA GLY A 19 6.86 -16.97 6.19
C GLY A 19 6.48 -16.22 4.92
N ARG A 20 5.71 -15.15 5.01
CA ARG A 20 5.41 -14.22 3.90
C ARG A 20 6.36 -13.02 3.95
N THR A 21 6.83 -12.57 2.80
CA THR A 21 7.66 -11.37 2.66
C THR A 21 6.84 -10.26 2.01
N ALA A 22 6.81 -9.09 2.66
CA ALA A 22 6.07 -7.93 2.20
C ALA A 22 7.01 -6.77 1.82
N LEU A 23 6.87 -6.23 0.62
CA LEU A 23 7.45 -4.96 0.20
C LEU A 23 6.38 -3.87 0.35
N ILE A 24 6.67 -2.84 1.15
CA ILE A 24 5.81 -1.68 1.32
C ILE A 24 6.56 -0.44 0.82
N SER A 25 5.99 0.26 -0.15
CA SER A 25 6.58 1.50 -0.66
C SER A 25 6.08 2.73 0.10
N GLY A 26 6.93 3.77 0.16
CA GLY A 26 6.60 5.03 0.83
C GLY A 26 6.57 4.93 2.36
N VAL A 27 7.59 4.33 2.96
CA VAL A 27 7.73 4.15 4.42
C VAL A 27 8.92 4.96 4.94
N SER A 28 8.79 6.27 4.92
CA SER A 28 9.83 7.22 5.38
C SER A 28 9.45 8.00 6.62
N ARG A 29 8.20 7.88 7.08
CA ARG A 29 7.67 8.63 8.25
C ARG A 29 6.77 7.75 9.11
N ARG A 30 6.95 7.82 10.44
CA ARG A 30 6.13 7.07 11.42
C ARG A 30 4.67 7.50 11.46
N ARG A 31 4.35 8.68 10.97
CA ARG A 31 2.97 9.17 10.79
C ARG A 31 2.38 8.84 9.41
N GLY A 32 3.11 8.12 8.56
CA GLY A 32 2.66 7.72 7.23
C GLY A 32 1.85 6.42 7.25
N ILE A 33 0.88 6.29 6.31
CA ILE A 33 0.09 5.07 6.15
C ILE A 33 1.00 3.86 5.90
N GLY A 34 2.07 4.02 5.11
CA GLY A 34 3.03 2.94 4.84
C GLY A 34 3.68 2.38 6.12
N TYR A 35 3.95 3.23 7.11
CA TYR A 35 4.44 2.77 8.42
C TYR A 35 3.37 1.97 9.17
N GLY A 36 2.12 2.45 9.20
CA GLY A 36 1.01 1.71 9.78
C GLY A 36 0.84 0.33 9.15
N VAL A 37 0.97 0.24 7.81
CA VAL A 37 0.91 -1.04 7.08
C VAL A 37 2.10 -1.93 7.44
N ALA A 38 3.33 -1.39 7.45
CA ALA A 38 4.53 -2.16 7.77
C ALA A 38 4.47 -2.74 9.20
N THR A 39 4.00 -1.95 10.17
CA THR A 39 3.82 -2.42 11.56
C THR A 39 2.71 -3.47 11.66
N ALA A 40 1.59 -3.30 10.96
CA ALA A 40 0.48 -4.26 10.97
C ALA A 40 0.89 -5.62 10.37
N LEU A 41 1.54 -5.61 9.18
CA LEU A 41 2.00 -6.85 8.54
C LEU A 41 3.11 -7.54 9.37
N GLY A 42 4.04 -6.77 9.92
CA GLY A 42 5.12 -7.29 10.77
C GLY A 42 4.59 -7.94 12.06
N ALA A 43 3.60 -7.34 12.71
CA ALA A 43 2.94 -7.91 13.90
C ALA A 43 2.22 -9.23 13.59
N LEU A 44 1.70 -9.39 12.38
CA LEU A 44 1.06 -10.62 11.90
C LEU A 44 2.07 -11.69 11.40
N GLY A 45 3.38 -11.43 11.53
CA GLY A 45 4.43 -12.41 11.26
C GLY A 45 5.10 -12.29 9.90
N ALA A 46 4.83 -11.26 9.13
CA ALA A 46 5.52 -11.05 7.86
C ALA A 46 6.97 -10.58 8.06
N ASP A 47 7.87 -11.06 7.20
CA ASP A 47 9.14 -10.38 6.91
C ASP A 47 8.83 -9.10 6.13
N VAL A 48 9.46 -7.99 6.50
CA VAL A 48 9.08 -6.67 5.97
C VAL A 48 10.26 -6.02 5.26
N PHE A 49 10.04 -5.53 4.05
CA PHE A 49 10.99 -4.71 3.30
C PHE A 49 10.40 -3.32 3.05
N LEU A 50 11.10 -2.28 3.51
CA LEU A 50 10.64 -0.89 3.43
C LEU A 50 11.29 -0.21 2.23
N HIS A 51 10.48 0.37 1.35
CA HIS A 51 11.00 1.36 0.42
C HIS A 51 10.70 2.77 0.95
N HIS A 52 11.67 3.67 0.85
CA HIS A 52 11.57 5.07 1.24
C HIS A 52 12.29 6.00 0.26
N TYR A 53 11.90 7.29 0.25
CA TYR A 53 12.59 8.32 -0.53
C TYR A 53 12.54 9.66 0.22
N ARG A 54 13.48 9.85 1.16
CA ARG A 54 13.55 11.04 2.02
C ARG A 54 13.63 12.39 1.30
N PRO A 55 14.29 12.52 0.13
CA PRO A 55 14.33 13.82 -0.57
C PRO A 55 12.94 14.39 -0.87
N HIS A 56 11.95 13.54 -1.16
CA HIS A 56 10.56 13.98 -1.30
C HIS A 56 9.99 14.51 0.02
N ASP A 57 10.15 13.77 1.12
CA ASP A 57 9.59 14.18 2.42
C ASP A 57 10.23 15.45 2.95
N LEU A 58 11.54 15.62 2.77
CA LEU A 58 12.26 16.84 3.16
C LEU A 58 11.77 18.09 2.40
N ALA A 59 11.24 17.91 1.20
CA ALA A 59 10.65 18.98 0.41
C ALA A 59 9.19 19.28 0.81
N GLN A 60 8.57 18.49 1.69
CA GLN A 60 7.21 18.71 2.18
C GLN A 60 7.20 19.45 3.53
N PRO A 61 6.14 20.22 3.84
CA PRO A 61 6.00 20.87 5.16
C PRO A 61 6.04 19.89 6.34
N THR A 62 5.61 18.65 6.13
CA THR A 62 5.63 17.58 7.14
C THR A 62 7.02 17.05 7.47
N GLY A 63 8.03 17.34 6.63
CA GLY A 63 9.40 16.87 6.80
C GLY A 63 9.57 15.36 6.68
N ALA A 64 10.79 14.89 6.95
CA ALA A 64 11.15 13.48 6.97
C ALA A 64 11.51 13.05 8.40
N ASP A 65 11.17 11.80 8.76
CA ASP A 65 11.62 11.20 10.01
C ASP A 65 13.07 10.69 9.92
N ASP A 66 13.65 10.43 11.09
CA ASP A 66 14.84 9.59 11.19
C ASP A 66 14.51 8.14 10.83
N LEU A 67 15.20 7.60 9.83
CA LEU A 67 14.98 6.24 9.33
C LEU A 67 15.32 5.17 10.36
N ASP A 68 16.28 5.42 11.27
CA ASP A 68 16.58 4.48 12.34
C ASP A 68 15.40 4.39 13.33
N ALA A 69 14.73 5.51 13.61
CA ALA A 69 13.51 5.51 14.41
C ALA A 69 12.35 4.81 13.69
N VAL A 70 12.21 4.96 12.36
CA VAL A 70 11.22 4.22 11.55
C VAL A 70 11.48 2.71 11.64
N ARG A 71 12.73 2.27 11.40
CA ARG A 71 13.12 0.85 11.48
C ARG A 71 12.91 0.29 12.90
N ALA A 72 13.34 1.03 13.92
CA ALA A 72 13.17 0.63 15.31
C ALA A 72 11.70 0.44 15.68
N GLY A 73 10.82 1.34 15.23
CA GLY A 73 9.39 1.23 15.48
C GLY A 73 8.74 0.01 14.80
N VAL A 74 9.15 -0.32 13.56
CA VAL A 74 8.68 -1.56 12.90
C VAL A 74 9.20 -2.80 13.64
N ARG A 75 10.50 -2.84 13.98
CA ARG A 75 11.11 -3.96 14.73
C ARG A 75 10.46 -4.20 16.09
N ALA A 76 10.02 -3.15 16.78
CA ALA A 76 9.42 -3.24 18.10
C ALA A 76 8.12 -4.05 18.13
N VAL A 77 7.41 -4.12 16.98
CA VAL A 77 6.14 -4.84 16.87
C VAL A 77 6.23 -6.11 16.02
N GLN A 78 7.35 -6.31 15.31
CA GLN A 78 7.54 -7.51 14.50
C GLN A 78 7.57 -8.78 15.37
N ALA A 79 7.04 -9.85 14.79
CA ALA A 79 7.14 -11.18 15.39
C ALA A 79 8.61 -11.61 15.58
N PRO A 80 8.97 -12.30 16.67
CA PRO A 80 10.28 -12.87 16.83
C PRO A 80 10.70 -13.75 15.64
N GLY A 81 11.94 -13.58 15.17
CA GLY A 81 12.50 -14.34 14.06
C GLY A 81 12.20 -13.78 12.67
N THR A 82 11.36 -12.77 12.54
CA THR A 82 11.12 -12.10 11.25
C THR A 82 12.25 -11.13 10.91
N ARG A 83 12.41 -10.86 9.60
CA ARG A 83 13.44 -10.00 9.04
C ARG A 83 12.88 -8.63 8.68
N LEU A 84 13.74 -7.62 8.76
CA LEU A 84 13.47 -6.27 8.28
C LEU A 84 14.62 -5.82 7.39
N GLY A 85 14.31 -5.39 6.18
CA GLY A 85 15.21 -4.73 5.25
C GLY A 85 14.64 -3.43 4.75
N ASP A 86 15.48 -2.61 4.13
CA ASP A 86 15.03 -1.37 3.49
C ASP A 86 15.92 -0.96 2.32
N ARG A 87 15.36 -0.10 1.46
CA ARG A 87 16.08 0.55 0.36
C ARG A 87 15.49 1.91 0.02
N SER A 88 16.38 2.89 -0.21
CA SER A 88 16.00 4.18 -0.78
C SER A 88 15.99 4.10 -2.31
N ALA A 89 14.91 4.62 -2.93
CA ALA A 89 14.83 4.75 -4.38
C ALA A 89 13.88 5.89 -4.77
N ASP A 90 14.18 6.62 -5.83
CA ASP A 90 13.19 7.50 -6.49
C ASP A 90 12.39 6.67 -7.50
N LEU A 91 11.16 6.32 -7.18
CA LEU A 91 10.32 5.50 -8.06
C LEU A 91 9.83 6.24 -9.32
N ARG A 92 10.14 7.52 -9.47
CA ARG A 92 9.98 8.23 -10.74
C ARG A 92 11.04 7.80 -11.76
N ASP A 93 12.16 7.26 -11.31
CA ASP A 93 13.16 6.63 -12.15
C ASP A 93 12.82 5.15 -12.34
N PRO A 94 12.41 4.73 -13.56
CA PRO A 94 12.02 3.34 -13.81
C PRO A 94 13.16 2.34 -13.60
N ASP A 95 14.43 2.76 -13.70
CA ASP A 95 15.60 1.89 -13.53
C ASP A 95 15.79 1.45 -12.07
N THR A 96 15.11 2.08 -11.14
CA THR A 96 15.15 1.73 -9.70
C THR A 96 14.21 0.59 -9.34
N ILE A 97 13.23 0.27 -10.19
CA ILE A 97 12.13 -0.68 -9.90
C ILE A 97 12.66 -2.12 -9.75
N GLU A 98 13.37 -2.64 -10.74
CA GLU A 98 13.89 -4.02 -10.68
C GLU A 98 14.90 -4.20 -9.54
N PRO A 99 15.89 -3.30 -9.33
CA PRO A 99 16.77 -3.39 -8.15
C PRO A 99 16.07 -3.32 -6.81
N LEU A 100 14.93 -2.62 -6.68
CA LEU A 100 14.13 -2.61 -5.46
C LEU A 100 13.45 -3.96 -5.21
N LEU A 101 12.83 -4.52 -6.24
CA LEU A 101 12.19 -5.84 -6.17
C LEU A 101 13.20 -6.95 -5.88
N ASP A 102 14.40 -6.88 -6.48
CA ASP A 102 15.49 -7.83 -6.21
C ASP A 102 15.94 -7.77 -4.75
N ALA A 103 16.14 -6.56 -4.22
CA ALA A 103 16.52 -6.37 -2.82
C ALA A 103 15.44 -6.89 -1.84
N ALA A 104 14.17 -6.64 -2.14
CA ALA A 104 13.06 -7.15 -1.33
C ALA A 104 12.98 -8.68 -1.37
N THR A 105 13.15 -9.28 -2.57
CA THR A 105 13.18 -10.73 -2.74
C THR A 105 14.36 -11.36 -2.02
N ALA A 106 15.54 -10.74 -2.07
CA ALA A 106 16.76 -11.24 -1.43
C ALA A 106 16.68 -11.29 0.10
N LEU A 107 15.72 -10.57 0.72
CA LEU A 107 15.55 -10.59 2.18
C LEU A 107 15.33 -12.01 2.71
N THR A 108 14.52 -12.81 2.01
CA THR A 108 14.13 -14.17 2.40
C THR A 108 14.21 -15.20 1.26
N GLY A 109 14.46 -14.77 0.05
CA GLY A 109 14.41 -15.57 -1.18
C GLY A 109 13.05 -15.56 -1.89
N ARG A 110 12.06 -14.81 -1.37
CA ARG A 110 10.71 -14.71 -1.94
C ARG A 110 10.09 -13.34 -1.70
N LEU A 111 9.10 -13.00 -2.50
CA LEU A 111 8.24 -11.82 -2.30
C LEU A 111 6.78 -12.28 -2.43
N ASP A 112 5.94 -11.99 -1.45
CA ASP A 112 4.54 -12.48 -1.39
C ASP A 112 3.52 -11.36 -1.38
N ILE A 113 3.89 -10.20 -0.84
CA ILE A 113 2.99 -9.06 -0.66
C ILE A 113 3.67 -7.82 -1.20
N LEU A 114 2.99 -7.11 -2.09
CA LEU A 114 3.40 -5.80 -2.60
C LEU A 114 2.36 -4.75 -2.23
N VAL A 115 2.74 -3.73 -1.46
CA VAL A 115 1.89 -2.59 -1.13
C VAL A 115 2.46 -1.33 -1.78
N CYS A 116 1.81 -0.85 -2.83
CA CYS A 116 2.14 0.41 -3.52
C CYS A 116 1.48 1.58 -2.80
N ASN A 117 2.15 2.07 -1.74
CA ASN A 117 1.65 3.15 -0.91
C ASN A 117 2.33 4.50 -1.21
N GLN A 118 3.45 4.52 -1.92
CA GLN A 118 4.12 5.78 -2.29
C GLN A 118 3.14 6.74 -2.99
N ALA A 119 3.31 8.02 -2.70
CA ALA A 119 2.57 9.07 -3.38
C ALA A 119 3.38 10.35 -3.44
N MET A 120 3.34 11.00 -4.58
CA MET A 120 3.62 12.42 -4.71
C MET A 120 2.33 13.16 -4.41
N SER A 121 2.38 14.06 -3.44
CA SER A 121 1.35 15.03 -3.10
C SER A 121 2.00 16.41 -3.00
N GLY A 122 1.22 17.46 -3.09
CA GLY A 122 1.76 18.84 -3.20
C GLY A 122 2.22 19.16 -4.62
N THR A 123 2.61 20.40 -4.85
CA THR A 123 2.97 20.97 -6.17
C THR A 123 1.89 20.73 -7.26
N ASP A 124 0.65 20.57 -6.85
CA ASP A 124 -0.53 20.38 -7.69
C ASP A 124 -1.21 21.72 -8.00
N GLY A 125 -2.40 21.72 -8.51
CA GLY A 125 -3.16 22.93 -8.82
C GLY A 125 -4.55 22.66 -9.37
N SER A 126 -5.27 23.76 -9.64
CA SER A 126 -6.54 23.72 -10.34
C SER A 126 -6.33 23.35 -11.81
N ILE A 127 -7.43 23.09 -12.54
CA ILE A 127 -7.35 22.82 -13.99
C ILE A 127 -6.71 23.98 -14.77
N TYR A 128 -6.81 25.21 -14.26
CA TYR A 128 -6.21 26.38 -14.89
C TYR A 128 -4.69 26.48 -14.68
N ASP A 129 -4.15 25.77 -13.70
CA ASP A 129 -2.72 25.76 -13.34
C ASP A 129 -1.99 24.51 -13.90
N MET A 130 -2.70 23.64 -14.61
CA MET A 130 -2.12 22.37 -15.10
C MET A 130 -1.06 22.59 -16.17
N THR A 131 0.06 21.90 -15.99
CA THR A 131 1.16 21.79 -16.94
C THR A 131 1.51 20.32 -17.16
N ALA A 132 2.20 20.01 -18.26
CA ALA A 132 2.71 18.67 -18.54
C ALA A 132 3.58 18.16 -17.38
N ASP A 133 4.50 19.00 -16.88
CA ASP A 133 5.43 18.61 -15.82
C ASP A 133 4.70 18.23 -14.51
N ARG A 134 3.64 18.94 -14.15
CA ARG A 134 2.82 18.58 -12.96
C ARG A 134 2.11 17.26 -13.13
N LEU A 135 1.47 17.06 -14.29
CA LEU A 135 0.81 15.81 -14.62
C LEU A 135 1.79 14.64 -14.64
N ASP A 136 2.94 14.82 -15.30
CA ASP A 136 3.97 13.79 -15.44
C ASP A 136 4.58 13.42 -14.08
N ALA A 137 4.87 14.40 -13.23
CA ALA A 137 5.44 14.14 -11.91
C ALA A 137 4.52 13.26 -11.04
N HIS A 138 3.22 13.59 -10.98
CA HIS A 138 2.24 12.80 -10.24
C HIS A 138 2.00 11.44 -10.89
N TRP A 139 1.92 11.40 -12.22
CA TRP A 139 1.79 10.15 -12.97
C TRP A 139 2.96 9.20 -12.70
N GLN A 140 4.18 9.70 -12.80
CA GLN A 140 5.39 8.90 -12.63
C GLN A 140 5.48 8.27 -11.24
N ALA A 141 5.24 9.06 -10.18
CA ALA A 141 5.35 8.59 -8.81
C ALA A 141 4.17 7.70 -8.38
N ASN A 142 2.93 8.08 -8.74
CA ASN A 142 1.72 7.46 -8.19
C ASN A 142 1.22 6.29 -9.04
N ALA A 143 1.05 6.50 -10.36
CA ALA A 143 0.47 5.50 -11.24
C ALA A 143 1.53 4.62 -11.91
N ARG A 144 2.46 5.23 -12.67
CA ARG A 144 3.48 4.48 -13.43
C ARG A 144 4.33 3.58 -12.53
N ALA A 145 4.82 4.10 -11.39
CA ALA A 145 5.61 3.32 -10.46
C ALA A 145 4.84 2.12 -9.90
N SER A 146 3.57 2.30 -9.52
CA SER A 146 2.71 1.22 -9.03
C SER A 146 2.51 0.12 -10.09
N LEU A 147 2.31 0.51 -11.34
CA LEU A 147 2.18 -0.41 -12.46
C LEU A 147 3.47 -1.18 -12.73
N LEU A 148 4.63 -0.49 -12.73
CA LEU A 148 5.93 -1.12 -12.98
C LEU A 148 6.32 -2.08 -11.84
N LEU A 149 6.10 -1.70 -10.58
CA LEU A 149 6.31 -2.59 -9.43
C LEU A 149 5.43 -3.85 -9.54
N THR A 150 4.15 -3.67 -9.89
CA THR A 150 3.21 -4.78 -10.06
C THR A 150 3.63 -5.69 -11.21
N ALA A 151 4.01 -5.13 -12.36
CA ALA A 151 4.48 -5.90 -13.51
C ALA A 151 5.76 -6.68 -13.20
N GLY A 152 6.73 -6.05 -12.51
CA GLY A 152 7.96 -6.72 -12.08
C GLY A 152 7.69 -7.85 -11.08
N PHE A 153 6.75 -7.67 -10.15
CA PHE A 153 6.33 -8.71 -9.21
C PHE A 153 5.63 -9.87 -9.93
N ALA A 154 4.70 -9.56 -10.85
CA ALA A 154 3.99 -10.59 -11.63
C ALA A 154 4.96 -11.42 -12.51
N ARG A 155 5.93 -10.79 -13.17
CA ARG A 155 6.95 -11.52 -13.94
C ARG A 155 7.78 -12.47 -13.08
N ARG A 156 8.19 -12.05 -11.87
CA ARG A 156 8.89 -12.92 -10.91
C ARG A 156 8.03 -14.11 -10.51
N ARG A 157 6.78 -13.85 -10.15
CA ARG A 157 5.84 -14.93 -9.79
C ARG A 157 5.64 -15.91 -10.93
N ARG A 158 5.50 -15.40 -12.18
CA ARG A 158 5.33 -16.27 -13.34
C ARG A 158 6.54 -17.18 -13.57
N ARG A 159 7.76 -16.66 -13.44
CA ARG A 159 8.99 -17.47 -13.52
C ARG A 159 9.09 -18.53 -12.43
N GLU A 160 8.75 -18.17 -11.19
CA GLU A 160 8.72 -19.11 -10.05
C GLU A 160 7.73 -20.28 -10.26
N LEU A 161 6.65 -20.04 -11.00
CA LEU A 161 5.65 -21.03 -11.37
C LEU A 161 6.01 -21.80 -12.66
N GLY A 162 7.19 -21.58 -13.24
CA GLY A 162 7.65 -22.25 -14.46
C GLY A 162 7.05 -21.70 -15.75
N GLY A 163 6.40 -20.53 -15.72
CA GLY A 163 5.87 -19.85 -16.90
C GLY A 163 6.95 -19.08 -17.66
N ASP A 164 6.72 -18.86 -18.96
CA ASP A 164 7.56 -18.04 -19.81
C ASP A 164 7.27 -16.55 -19.65
N ASP A 165 8.31 -15.68 -19.74
CA ASP A 165 8.17 -14.22 -19.68
C ASP A 165 7.46 -13.63 -20.92
N ALA A 166 7.33 -14.41 -21.99
CA ALA A 166 6.95 -13.94 -23.33
C ALA A 166 5.46 -13.93 -23.64
N VAL A 167 4.57 -14.13 -22.67
CA VAL A 167 3.13 -14.12 -22.94
C VAL A 167 2.60 -12.69 -22.96
N ALA A 168 2.64 -12.10 -24.17
CA ALA A 168 1.85 -10.91 -24.44
C ALA A 168 0.36 -11.32 -24.57
N ALA A 169 -0.45 -10.98 -23.57
CA ALA A 169 -1.90 -11.04 -23.71
C ALA A 169 -2.31 -10.11 -24.87
N ARG A 170 -2.97 -10.62 -25.88
CA ARG A 170 -3.59 -9.81 -26.94
C ARG A 170 -4.92 -9.28 -26.44
N PRO A 171 -5.37 -8.10 -26.89
CA PRO A 171 -6.70 -7.62 -26.59
C PRO A 171 -7.76 -8.69 -26.93
N GLY A 172 -8.55 -9.10 -25.92
CA GLY A 172 -9.57 -10.14 -26.07
C GLY A 172 -9.12 -11.57 -25.75
N ASP A 173 -7.84 -11.84 -25.54
CA ASP A 173 -7.37 -13.14 -25.08
C ASP A 173 -7.82 -13.38 -23.63
N ARG A 174 -8.22 -14.61 -23.32
CA ARG A 174 -8.54 -15.01 -21.94
C ARG A 174 -7.30 -15.40 -21.11
N GLY A 175 -6.12 -15.01 -21.56
CA GLY A 175 -4.85 -15.29 -20.89
C GLY A 175 -4.55 -16.78 -20.66
N GLY A 176 -3.30 -17.10 -20.42
CA GLY A 176 -2.84 -18.45 -20.07
C GLY A 176 -2.67 -18.60 -18.56
N SER A 177 -3.74 -18.97 -17.83
CA SER A 177 -3.63 -19.25 -16.40
C SER A 177 -2.68 -20.42 -16.15
N LEU A 178 -1.73 -20.25 -15.21
CA LEU A 178 -0.84 -21.31 -14.72
C LEU A 178 -1.50 -22.14 -13.60
N GLY A 179 -2.76 -21.77 -13.20
CA GLY A 179 -3.56 -22.52 -12.23
C GLY A 179 -4.30 -23.74 -12.79
N PRO A 180 -5.13 -24.39 -11.98
CA PRO A 180 -5.76 -23.84 -10.78
C PRO A 180 -4.83 -23.74 -9.57
N PHE A 181 -5.03 -22.68 -8.75
CA PHE A 181 -4.31 -22.48 -7.52
C PHE A 181 -5.20 -22.82 -6.31
N SER A 182 -4.65 -23.50 -5.31
CA SER A 182 -5.39 -23.84 -4.07
C SER A 182 -5.57 -22.64 -3.14
N ALA A 183 -4.72 -21.61 -3.30
CA ALA A 183 -4.74 -20.34 -2.56
C ALA A 183 -4.02 -19.27 -3.39
N PRO A 184 -4.21 -17.98 -3.09
CA PRO A 184 -3.43 -16.91 -3.71
C PRO A 184 -1.92 -17.16 -3.57
N THR A 185 -1.19 -16.95 -4.65
CA THR A 185 0.29 -17.02 -4.66
C THR A 185 0.93 -15.76 -4.06
N GLY A 186 0.17 -14.67 -3.96
CA GLY A 186 0.57 -13.42 -3.34
C GLY A 186 -0.49 -12.35 -3.48
N HIS A 187 -0.22 -11.18 -2.88
CA HIS A 187 -1.16 -10.06 -2.82
C HIS A 187 -0.52 -8.77 -3.29
N VAL A 188 -1.29 -7.97 -4.03
CA VAL A 188 -0.94 -6.61 -4.45
C VAL A 188 -1.99 -5.66 -3.90
N ILE A 189 -1.55 -4.60 -3.25
CA ILE A 189 -2.43 -3.52 -2.77
C ILE A 189 -1.98 -2.21 -3.42
N TRP A 190 -2.90 -1.55 -4.07
CA TRP A 190 -2.73 -0.17 -4.54
C TRP A 190 -3.44 0.81 -3.63
N MET A 191 -2.88 2.01 -3.50
CA MET A 191 -3.53 3.11 -2.77
C MET A 191 -4.11 4.12 -3.75
N THR A 192 -5.43 4.32 -3.68
CA THR A 192 -6.14 5.40 -4.37
C THR A 192 -6.48 6.53 -3.38
N SER A 193 -7.45 7.38 -3.69
CA SER A 193 -7.88 8.49 -2.85
C SER A 193 -9.38 8.77 -3.03
N GLY A 194 -9.89 9.81 -2.38
CA GLY A 194 -11.30 10.16 -2.33
C GLY A 194 -11.90 10.76 -3.63
N GLN A 195 -11.14 10.89 -4.72
CA GLN A 195 -11.58 11.52 -5.97
C GLN A 195 -12.83 10.87 -6.60
N ALA A 196 -13.12 9.61 -6.27
CA ALA A 196 -14.33 8.92 -6.73
C ALA A 196 -15.58 9.27 -5.92
N HIS A 197 -15.41 9.89 -4.75
CA HIS A 197 -16.50 10.19 -3.80
C HIS A 197 -16.79 11.69 -3.70
N GLY A 198 -15.87 12.54 -4.10
CA GLY A 198 -16.05 13.99 -4.07
C GLY A 198 -14.98 14.74 -4.86
N ALA A 199 -15.25 16.01 -5.14
CA ALA A 199 -14.34 16.86 -5.88
C ALA A 199 -13.12 17.21 -5.01
N MET A 200 -11.93 16.94 -5.52
CA MET A 200 -10.64 17.34 -4.93
C MET A 200 -10.13 18.59 -5.67
N ARG A 201 -10.69 19.75 -5.32
CA ARG A 201 -10.37 21.03 -5.98
C ARG A 201 -8.92 21.43 -5.66
N GLY A 202 -8.17 21.81 -6.70
CA GLY A 202 -6.75 22.16 -6.56
C GLY A 202 -5.80 20.96 -6.53
N GLU A 203 -6.31 19.75 -6.76
CA GLU A 203 -5.53 18.50 -6.75
C GLU A 203 -5.72 17.71 -8.05
N VAL A 204 -5.71 18.38 -9.22
CA VAL A 204 -6.06 17.77 -10.51
C VAL A 204 -5.08 16.70 -10.95
N ALA A 205 -3.78 16.94 -10.82
CA ALA A 205 -2.75 15.97 -11.22
C ALA A 205 -2.73 14.75 -10.28
N TYR A 206 -2.84 14.98 -8.97
CA TYR A 206 -2.95 13.92 -7.97
C TYR A 206 -4.20 13.07 -8.20
N ALA A 207 -5.36 13.70 -8.28
CA ALA A 207 -6.65 13.02 -8.50
C ALA A 207 -6.63 12.19 -9.80
N THR A 208 -6.05 12.73 -10.89
CA THR A 208 -5.88 12.00 -12.15
C THR A 208 -5.06 10.73 -11.96
N SER A 209 -3.91 10.80 -11.29
CA SER A 209 -3.03 9.66 -11.06
C SER A 209 -3.70 8.58 -10.19
N LYS A 210 -4.47 8.99 -9.17
CA LYS A 210 -5.19 8.07 -8.28
C LYS A 210 -6.43 7.48 -8.93
N ALA A 211 -7.14 8.25 -9.77
CA ALA A 211 -8.26 7.77 -10.56
C ALA A 211 -7.83 6.70 -11.57
N ALA A 212 -6.65 6.86 -12.18
CA ALA A 212 -6.10 5.85 -13.10
C ALA A 212 -5.97 4.48 -12.42
N LEU A 213 -5.37 4.40 -11.24
CA LEU A 213 -5.24 3.14 -10.48
C LEU A 213 -6.60 2.53 -10.15
N ALA A 214 -7.53 3.34 -9.64
CA ALA A 214 -8.88 2.87 -9.31
C ALA A 214 -9.61 2.35 -10.56
N GLY A 215 -9.51 3.08 -11.69
CA GLY A 215 -10.21 2.73 -12.92
C GLY A 215 -9.73 1.45 -13.59
N ILE A 216 -8.43 1.13 -13.48
CA ILE A 216 -7.85 -0.06 -14.12
C ILE A 216 -7.70 -1.25 -13.17
N THR A 217 -8.07 -1.14 -11.90
CA THR A 217 -7.94 -2.20 -10.90
C THR A 217 -8.46 -3.55 -11.40
N ARG A 218 -9.65 -3.58 -11.98
CA ARG A 218 -10.26 -4.82 -12.49
C ARG A 218 -9.51 -5.44 -13.65
N THR A 219 -9.01 -4.61 -14.57
CA THR A 219 -8.24 -5.07 -15.72
C THR A 219 -6.96 -5.75 -15.27
N VAL A 220 -6.17 -5.07 -14.42
CA VAL A 220 -4.91 -5.62 -13.94
C VAL A 220 -5.13 -6.82 -13.01
N ALA A 221 -6.18 -6.79 -12.17
CA ALA A 221 -6.51 -7.94 -11.33
C ALA A 221 -6.81 -9.19 -12.15
N ALA A 222 -7.53 -9.06 -13.27
CA ALA A 222 -7.84 -10.19 -14.16
C ALA A 222 -6.56 -10.82 -14.75
N GLU A 223 -5.60 -10.00 -15.17
CA GLU A 223 -4.31 -10.47 -15.69
C GLU A 223 -3.45 -11.13 -14.59
N LEU A 224 -3.43 -10.56 -13.39
CA LEU A 224 -2.66 -11.09 -12.25
C LEU A 224 -3.17 -12.45 -11.77
N LEU A 225 -4.45 -12.75 -11.92
CA LEU A 225 -5.02 -14.07 -11.61
C LEU A 225 -4.42 -15.20 -12.46
N GLU A 226 -3.82 -14.90 -13.62
CA GLU A 226 -3.12 -15.91 -14.42
C GLU A 226 -1.96 -16.58 -13.66
N VAL A 227 -1.37 -15.86 -12.71
CA VAL A 227 -0.31 -16.34 -11.82
C VAL A 227 -0.76 -16.46 -10.37
N GLY A 228 -2.06 -16.37 -10.10
CA GLY A 228 -2.64 -16.49 -8.76
C GLY A 228 -2.38 -15.30 -7.85
N LEU A 229 -1.95 -14.15 -8.37
CA LEU A 229 -1.82 -12.92 -7.59
C LEU A 229 -3.17 -12.22 -7.46
N VAL A 230 -3.48 -11.78 -6.27
CA VAL A 230 -4.70 -11.04 -5.94
C VAL A 230 -4.40 -9.55 -5.81
N LEU A 231 -5.07 -8.72 -6.61
CA LEU A 231 -4.99 -7.25 -6.53
C LEU A 231 -6.27 -6.67 -5.95
N ASN A 232 -6.12 -5.77 -4.98
CA ASN A 232 -7.16 -4.85 -4.54
C ASN A 232 -6.60 -3.42 -4.40
N THR A 233 -7.46 -2.44 -4.54
CA THR A 233 -7.14 -1.02 -4.38
C THR A 233 -7.86 -0.47 -3.16
N VAL A 234 -7.17 0.30 -2.32
CA VAL A 234 -7.72 0.86 -1.09
C VAL A 234 -7.76 2.39 -1.18
N ASN A 235 -8.94 2.96 -0.94
CA ASN A 235 -9.11 4.36 -0.63
C ASN A 235 -9.10 4.51 0.90
N PRO A 236 -8.07 5.12 1.50
CA PRO A 236 -7.97 5.24 2.95
C PRO A 236 -8.87 6.33 3.54
N GLY A 237 -9.52 7.16 2.69
CA GLY A 237 -10.17 8.37 3.14
C GLY A 237 -9.19 9.41 3.72
N PRO A 238 -9.67 10.40 4.47
CA PRO A 238 -8.85 11.39 5.14
C PRO A 238 -8.15 10.76 6.35
N VAL A 239 -6.85 10.45 6.19
CA VAL A 239 -5.97 9.93 7.25
C VAL A 239 -4.97 11.03 7.61
N ASN A 240 -4.92 11.45 8.87
CA ASN A 240 -3.97 12.46 9.29
C ASN A 240 -2.53 11.92 9.31
N THR A 241 -1.80 12.22 8.26
CA THR A 241 -0.35 11.94 8.14
C THR A 241 0.50 13.18 8.36
N GLY A 242 -0.07 14.24 8.95
CA GLY A 242 0.56 15.54 9.19
C GLY A 242 -0.06 16.68 8.38
N TYR A 243 -0.74 16.42 7.28
CA TYR A 243 -1.34 17.46 6.44
C TYR A 243 -2.64 18.05 7.02
N LEU A 244 -3.18 17.48 8.08
CA LEU A 244 -4.32 17.98 8.84
C LEU A 244 -3.90 18.55 10.21
N ASP A 245 -2.61 18.77 10.44
CA ASP A 245 -2.12 19.45 11.64
C ASP A 245 -1.89 20.93 11.31
N PRO A 246 -2.29 21.84 12.19
CA PRO A 246 -2.12 23.28 11.97
C PRO A 246 -0.68 23.72 11.70
N GLU A 247 0.30 22.99 12.28
CA GLU A 247 1.72 23.31 12.18
C GLU A 247 2.37 22.88 10.86
N THR A 248 1.76 21.94 10.14
CA THR A 248 2.37 21.33 8.94
C THR A 248 1.45 21.30 7.73
N THR A 249 0.26 21.90 7.85
CA THR A 249 -0.69 22.03 6.74
C THR A 249 -0.34 23.20 5.82
N ASP A 250 -0.68 23.06 4.56
CA ASP A 250 -0.63 24.10 3.53
C ASP A 250 -2.01 24.73 3.22
N ARG A 251 -3.04 24.36 4.01
CA ARG A 251 -4.44 24.74 3.78
C ARG A 251 -5.11 25.26 5.04
N ASP A 252 -6.17 26.06 4.88
CA ASP A 252 -7.04 26.45 5.99
C ASP A 252 -7.85 25.24 6.48
N LEU A 253 -7.65 24.90 7.75
CA LEU A 253 -8.36 23.80 8.43
C LEU A 253 -9.55 24.27 9.27
N SER A 254 -9.84 25.57 9.33
CA SER A 254 -10.84 26.14 10.27
C SER A 254 -12.19 25.47 10.15
N GLU A 255 -12.72 25.36 8.93
CA GLU A 255 -14.02 24.70 8.68
C GLU A 255 -13.95 23.20 8.98
N HIS A 256 -12.85 22.54 8.61
CA HIS A 256 -12.64 21.12 8.85
C HIS A 256 -12.61 20.79 10.35
N LEU A 257 -11.86 21.56 11.13
CA LEU A 257 -11.74 21.39 12.57
C LEU A 257 -13.05 21.68 13.30
N ALA A 258 -13.82 22.68 12.83
CA ALA A 258 -15.14 23.00 13.38
C ALA A 258 -16.18 21.90 13.08
N TRP A 259 -16.09 21.29 11.90
CA TRP A 259 -17.01 20.23 11.47
C TRP A 259 -16.69 18.85 12.08
N LEU A 260 -15.43 18.53 12.27
CA LEU A 260 -14.96 17.20 12.68
C LEU A 260 -15.68 16.65 13.95
N PRO A 261 -15.86 17.42 15.03
CA PRO A 261 -16.59 16.95 16.22
C PRO A 261 -18.07 16.61 15.96
N THR A 262 -18.65 17.09 14.85
CA THR A 262 -20.03 16.79 14.47
C THR A 262 -20.17 15.46 13.74
N THR A 263 -19.08 14.81 13.39
CA THR A 263 -19.06 13.50 12.74
C THR A 263 -19.29 12.38 13.77
N PRO A 264 -19.83 11.21 13.37
CA PRO A 264 -20.13 10.12 14.31
C PRO A 264 -18.93 9.63 15.11
N PHE A 265 -17.72 9.70 14.55
CA PHE A 265 -16.51 9.26 15.23
C PHE A 265 -15.65 10.41 15.79
N GLY A 266 -16.01 11.67 15.52
CA GLY A 266 -15.31 12.85 16.02
C GLY A 266 -13.83 12.97 15.61
N ARG A 267 -13.40 12.20 14.63
CA ARG A 267 -12.01 12.15 14.17
C ARG A 267 -11.89 11.79 12.68
N VAL A 268 -10.78 12.14 12.07
CA VAL A 268 -10.31 11.54 10.82
C VAL A 268 -9.65 10.19 11.07
N GLY A 269 -9.32 9.46 10.01
CA GLY A 269 -8.59 8.20 10.10
C GLY A 269 -7.20 8.38 10.73
N GLY A 270 -6.78 7.41 11.54
CA GLY A 270 -5.38 7.17 11.89
C GLY A 270 -4.72 6.24 10.88
N ILE A 271 -3.40 6.17 10.90
CA ILE A 271 -2.64 5.29 9.99
C ILE A 271 -2.99 3.80 10.16
N GLU A 272 -3.49 3.42 11.34
CA GLU A 272 -3.90 2.06 11.66
C GLU A 272 -5.22 1.66 11.00
N ASP A 273 -6.09 2.62 10.67
CA ASP A 273 -7.41 2.31 10.12
C ASP A 273 -7.29 1.65 8.72
N PRO A 274 -6.60 2.24 7.72
CA PRO A 274 -6.35 1.56 6.46
C PRO A 274 -5.40 0.37 6.61
N ALA A 275 -4.44 0.41 7.55
CA ALA A 275 -3.50 -0.68 7.75
C ALA A 275 -4.18 -1.99 8.17
N ARG A 276 -5.23 -1.93 9.01
CA ARG A 276 -6.03 -3.11 9.41
C ARG A 276 -6.73 -3.76 8.21
N LEU A 277 -7.33 -2.95 7.33
CA LEU A 277 -7.97 -3.46 6.12
C LEU A 277 -6.93 -4.11 5.20
N ILE A 278 -5.79 -3.44 4.97
CA ILE A 278 -4.71 -3.94 4.11
C ILE A 278 -4.15 -5.25 4.67
N ALA A 279 -3.91 -5.34 5.97
CA ALA A 279 -3.42 -6.54 6.62
C ALA A 279 -4.42 -7.71 6.49
N TRP A 280 -5.72 -7.45 6.63
CA TRP A 280 -6.76 -8.44 6.41
C TRP A 280 -6.80 -8.89 4.94
N LEU A 281 -6.75 -7.99 3.96
CA LEU A 281 -6.70 -8.31 2.54
C LEU A 281 -5.49 -9.17 2.15
N CYS A 282 -4.37 -9.02 2.85
CA CYS A 282 -3.14 -9.79 2.62
C CYS A 282 -3.13 -11.14 3.35
N SER A 283 -4.13 -11.44 4.18
CA SER A 283 -4.29 -12.70 4.90
C SER A 283 -5.21 -13.67 4.16
N ASP A 284 -5.21 -14.92 4.58
CA ASP A 284 -6.11 -15.94 4.02
C ASP A 284 -7.59 -15.57 4.20
N ALA A 285 -7.94 -14.82 5.26
CA ALA A 285 -9.30 -14.35 5.50
C ALA A 285 -9.81 -13.35 4.45
N GLY A 286 -8.91 -12.57 3.83
CA GLY A 286 -9.22 -11.62 2.77
C GLY A 286 -9.05 -12.16 1.35
N SER A 287 -8.59 -13.41 1.19
CA SER A 287 -8.13 -13.98 -0.09
C SER A 287 -9.19 -14.06 -1.19
N TRP A 288 -10.49 -14.05 -0.82
CA TRP A 288 -11.61 -14.11 -1.79
C TRP A 288 -12.05 -12.74 -2.30
N VAL A 289 -11.47 -11.65 -1.80
CA VAL A 289 -11.71 -10.29 -2.30
C VAL A 289 -10.69 -9.97 -3.39
N VAL A 290 -11.15 -9.83 -4.63
CA VAL A 290 -10.30 -9.69 -5.81
C VAL A 290 -10.81 -8.57 -6.72
N GLY A 291 -9.92 -7.71 -7.17
CA GLY A 291 -10.21 -6.67 -8.15
C GLY A 291 -11.14 -5.56 -7.64
N GLN A 292 -11.21 -5.36 -6.33
CA GLN A 292 -12.09 -4.38 -5.73
C GLN A 292 -11.36 -3.06 -5.43
N VAL A 293 -12.13 -1.97 -5.46
CA VAL A 293 -11.75 -0.68 -4.89
C VAL A 293 -12.53 -0.52 -3.59
N LEU A 294 -11.83 -0.59 -2.47
CA LEU A 294 -12.41 -0.59 -1.13
C LEU A 294 -12.13 0.73 -0.42
N THR A 295 -13.16 1.31 0.20
CA THR A 295 -13.04 2.55 0.98
C THR A 295 -13.05 2.24 2.47
N THR A 296 -12.09 2.81 3.22
CA THR A 296 -11.98 2.70 4.69
C THR A 296 -11.81 4.10 5.28
N ASP A 297 -12.88 4.89 5.26
CA ASP A 297 -12.90 6.31 5.59
C ASP A 297 -13.78 6.67 6.81
N GLY A 298 -14.26 5.68 7.56
CA GLY A 298 -15.16 5.92 8.70
C GLY A 298 -16.50 6.52 8.30
N GLY A 299 -16.93 6.34 7.03
CA GLY A 299 -18.18 6.90 6.51
C GLY A 299 -18.06 8.37 6.09
N PHE A 300 -16.85 8.91 5.99
CA PHE A 300 -16.62 10.30 5.58
C PHE A 300 -17.26 10.59 4.21
N SER A 301 -17.16 9.68 3.25
CA SER A 301 -17.71 9.84 1.89
C SER A 301 -19.22 9.67 1.78
N LEU A 302 -19.92 9.37 2.86
CA LEU A 302 -21.39 9.21 2.90
C LEU A 302 -22.14 10.52 3.20
N ARG A 303 -21.45 11.66 3.24
CA ARG A 303 -22.00 12.96 3.69
C ARG A 303 -21.81 14.04 2.65
#